data_feedf8913bc4a806c1d9e862cc967d1b
#
_entry.id   feedf8913bc4a806c1d9e862cc967d1b
#
_cell.length_a   1.000
_cell.length_b   1.000
_cell.length_c   1.000
_cell.angle_alpha   90.00
_cell.angle_beta   90.00
_cell.angle_gamma   90.00
#
_symmetry.space_group_name_H-M   'P 1'
#
loop_
_entity.id
_entity.type
_entity.pdbx_description
1 polymer ?
#
loop_
_entity_poly.entity_id
_entity_poly.type
_entity_poly.pdbx_seq_one_letter_code
_entity_poly.pdbx_strand_id
1 'polypeptide(L)'
;MLVFVTGVAGSGKSALAGHLRSRGLRAQDADAGISRHVDATTGLPVQAPPRAGQTPQWAALHEFRFDLDKVSRLAEAAGPRAPAFLLGAAYGDDEVVAIANRSFFLDLDEAELRRRLAARPAGSYGQEAHELESVLAWHAGAAERYEALGAVRLDAARPVEEIADELLGALGISAGDTRLP
;
A
#
# COMPACT_ATOMS: atom_id res chain seq x y z
N MET A 1 -8.26 -8.91 13.16
CA MET A 1 -8.45 -8.97 11.69
C MET A 1 -7.45 -8.03 11.04
N LEU A 2 -6.56 -8.51 10.20
CA LEU A 2 -5.69 -7.69 9.35
C LEU A 2 -6.41 -7.38 8.03
N VAL A 3 -6.46 -6.10 7.66
CA VAL A 3 -6.96 -5.60 6.38
C VAL A 3 -5.79 -5.03 5.60
N PHE A 4 -5.53 -5.56 4.43
CA PHE A 4 -4.49 -5.05 3.54
C PHE A 4 -5.08 -4.18 2.44
N VAL A 5 -4.50 -3.01 2.22
CA VAL A 5 -4.89 -2.10 1.14
C VAL A 5 -3.66 -1.80 0.30
N THR A 6 -3.69 -2.23 -0.95
CA THR A 6 -2.59 -2.01 -1.90
C THR A 6 -3.00 -1.08 -3.05
N GLY A 7 -2.09 -0.84 -3.94
CA GLY A 7 -2.22 0.02 -5.12
C GLY A 7 -0.90 0.69 -5.45
N VAL A 8 -0.70 1.10 -6.67
CA VAL A 8 0.55 1.72 -7.14
C VAL A 8 0.89 3.03 -6.42
N ALA A 9 2.13 3.49 -6.51
CA ALA A 9 2.50 4.84 -6.05
C ALA A 9 1.56 5.88 -6.70
N GLY A 10 1.04 6.82 -5.91
CA GLY A 10 0.06 7.81 -6.40
C GLY A 10 -1.41 7.40 -6.28
N SER A 11 -1.74 6.14 -5.93
CA SER A 11 -3.13 5.68 -5.79
C SER A 11 -3.90 6.27 -4.59
N GLY A 12 -3.21 6.89 -3.61
CA GLY A 12 -3.90 7.52 -2.47
C GLY A 12 -3.81 6.74 -1.16
N LYS A 13 -3.01 5.66 -1.06
CA LYS A 13 -2.85 4.85 0.16
C LYS A 13 -2.55 5.66 1.41
N SER A 14 -1.58 6.57 1.34
CA SER A 14 -1.20 7.38 2.52
C SER A 14 -2.30 8.36 2.94
N ALA A 15 -3.08 8.90 1.99
CA ALA A 15 -4.24 9.72 2.29
C ALA A 15 -5.32 8.90 3.00
N LEU A 16 -5.62 7.70 2.49
CA LEU A 16 -6.56 6.78 3.11
C LEU A 16 -6.09 6.34 4.50
N ALA A 17 -4.80 6.02 4.67
CA ALA A 17 -4.22 5.69 5.97
C ALA A 17 -4.39 6.85 6.98
N GLY A 18 -4.14 8.08 6.54
CA GLY A 18 -4.36 9.31 7.34
C GLY A 18 -5.81 9.46 7.73
N HIS A 19 -6.73 9.29 6.79
CA HIS A 19 -8.17 9.38 7.04
C HIS A 19 -8.66 8.29 8.01
N LEU A 20 -8.24 7.04 7.85
CA LEU A 20 -8.59 5.96 8.78
C LEU A 20 -8.07 6.24 10.20
N ARG A 21 -6.85 6.77 10.34
CA ARG A 21 -6.31 7.18 11.64
C ARG A 21 -7.12 8.33 12.28
N SER A 22 -7.55 9.31 11.50
CA SER A 22 -8.39 10.41 12.01
C SER A 22 -9.75 9.93 12.53
N ARG A 23 -10.21 8.76 12.06
CA ARG A 23 -11.40 8.06 12.55
C ARG A 23 -11.13 7.13 13.74
N GLY A 24 -9.92 7.15 14.32
CA GLY A 24 -9.53 6.31 15.46
C GLY A 24 -9.15 4.88 15.10
N LEU A 25 -8.97 4.54 13.82
CA LEU A 25 -8.62 3.20 13.38
C LEU A 25 -7.10 3.00 13.37
N ARG A 26 -6.65 1.77 13.63
CA ARG A 26 -5.24 1.38 13.56
C ARG A 26 -4.84 1.20 12.09
N ALA A 27 -4.39 2.26 11.45
CA ALA A 27 -3.92 2.23 10.07
C ALA A 27 -2.42 2.56 10.00
N GLN A 28 -1.65 1.67 9.39
CA GLN A 28 -0.21 1.78 9.25
C GLN A 28 0.17 1.82 7.78
N ASP A 29 1.00 2.78 7.42
CA ASP A 29 1.67 2.82 6.12
C ASP A 29 2.86 1.86 6.15
N ALA A 30 2.98 0.99 5.16
CA ALA A 30 4.02 -0.02 5.10
C ALA A 30 5.43 0.60 5.01
N ASP A 31 5.55 1.77 4.40
CA ASP A 31 6.80 2.53 4.30
C ASP A 31 7.29 2.99 5.68
N ALA A 32 6.41 3.06 6.69
CA ALA A 32 6.75 3.38 8.08
C ALA A 32 7.30 2.16 8.85
N GLY A 33 8.15 1.36 8.22
CA GLY A 33 8.95 0.33 8.87
C GLY A 33 8.42 -1.10 8.77
N ILE A 34 7.34 -1.34 8.00
CA ILE A 34 6.90 -2.72 7.67
C ILE A 34 7.61 -3.22 6.40
N SER A 35 7.91 -2.33 5.46
CA SER A 35 8.70 -2.66 4.28
C SER A 35 10.13 -2.14 4.44
N ARG A 36 11.07 -2.77 3.74
CA ARG A 36 12.48 -2.40 3.73
C ARG A 36 13.13 -2.76 2.41
N HIS A 37 14.27 -2.13 2.12
CA HIS A 37 15.09 -2.55 1.00
C HIS A 37 15.87 -3.82 1.34
N VAL A 38 15.95 -4.71 0.37
CA VAL A 38 16.72 -5.95 0.41
C VAL A 38 17.55 -6.10 -0.87
N ASP A 39 18.65 -6.80 -0.78
CA ASP A 39 19.38 -7.27 -1.96
C ASP A 39 18.52 -8.28 -2.72
N ALA A 40 18.31 -8.07 -4.01
CA ALA A 40 17.39 -8.86 -4.83
C ALA A 40 17.83 -10.33 -5.00
N THR A 41 19.12 -10.61 -4.81
CA THR A 41 19.69 -11.96 -4.95
C THR A 41 19.64 -12.74 -3.64
N THR A 42 20.00 -12.08 -2.53
CA THR A 42 20.18 -12.75 -1.22
C THR A 42 18.98 -12.58 -0.30
N GLY A 43 18.10 -11.60 -0.57
CA GLY A 43 16.99 -11.21 0.31
C GLY A 43 17.43 -10.53 1.61
N LEU A 44 18.73 -10.30 1.80
CA LEU A 44 19.27 -9.68 3.02
C LEU A 44 18.93 -8.18 3.06
N PRO A 45 18.59 -7.64 4.23
CA PRO A 45 18.33 -6.22 4.39
C PRO A 45 19.51 -5.36 3.98
N VAL A 46 19.25 -4.28 3.26
CA VAL A 46 20.24 -3.27 2.89
C VAL A 46 19.76 -1.88 3.32
N GLN A 47 20.72 -1.03 3.66
CA GLN A 47 20.41 0.37 3.89
C GLN A 47 20.35 1.10 2.54
N ALA A 48 19.18 1.64 2.20
CA ALA A 48 19.04 2.44 1.00
C ALA A 48 19.88 3.73 1.11
N PRO A 49 20.56 4.13 0.05
CA PRO A 49 21.23 5.43 0.00
C PRO A 49 20.18 6.56 0.01
N PRO A 50 20.60 7.81 0.26
CA PRO A 50 19.75 8.97 0.00
C PRO A 50 19.14 8.92 -1.40
N ARG A 51 17.98 9.53 -1.58
CA ARG A 51 17.17 9.44 -2.79
C ARG A 51 17.97 9.58 -4.11
N ALA A 52 18.89 10.56 -4.17
CA ALA A 52 19.74 10.76 -5.33
C ALA A 52 20.68 9.57 -5.66
N GLY A 53 20.93 8.69 -4.72
CA GLY A 53 21.72 7.46 -4.90
C GLY A 53 20.89 6.24 -5.31
N GLN A 54 19.56 6.34 -5.32
CA GLN A 54 18.67 5.27 -5.78
C GLN A 54 18.54 5.32 -7.31
N THR A 55 19.67 5.11 -7.97
CA THR A 55 19.76 5.10 -9.43
C THR A 55 19.07 3.85 -10.03
N PRO A 56 18.80 3.82 -11.36
CA PRO A 56 18.32 2.61 -12.03
C PRO A 56 19.20 1.38 -11.78
N GLN A 57 20.53 1.56 -11.73
CA GLN A 57 21.47 0.47 -11.43
C GLN A 57 21.31 -0.03 -9.99
N TRP A 58 21.09 0.88 -9.04
CA TRP A 58 20.82 0.49 -7.65
C TRP A 58 19.49 -0.25 -7.55
N ALA A 59 18.43 0.26 -8.19
CA ALA A 59 17.10 -0.34 -8.19
C ALA A 59 17.07 -1.73 -8.84
N ALA A 60 17.94 -1.99 -9.83
CA ALA A 60 18.04 -3.31 -10.48
C ALA A 60 18.64 -4.40 -9.55
N LEU A 61 19.33 -4.01 -8.50
CA LEU A 61 19.99 -4.92 -7.54
C LEU A 61 19.23 -5.03 -6.21
N HIS A 62 18.24 -4.19 -5.99
CA HIS A 62 17.55 -4.10 -4.70
C HIS A 62 16.04 -4.00 -4.88
N GLU A 63 15.33 -4.67 -4.01
CA GLU A 63 13.87 -4.63 -3.96
C GLU A 63 13.40 -3.90 -2.71
N PHE A 64 12.32 -3.12 -2.82
CA PHE A 64 11.56 -2.67 -1.65
C PHE A 64 10.51 -3.73 -1.35
N ARG A 65 10.66 -4.45 -0.24
CA ARG A 65 9.92 -5.69 0.06
C ARG A 65 9.26 -5.63 1.44
N PHE A 66 8.09 -6.25 1.57
CA PHE A 66 7.46 -6.45 2.87
C PHE A 66 8.30 -7.36 3.77
N ASP A 67 8.41 -6.97 5.05
CA ASP A 67 8.92 -7.81 6.12
C ASP A 67 7.74 -8.68 6.63
N LEU A 68 7.64 -9.89 6.12
CA LEU A 68 6.51 -10.78 6.41
C LEU A 68 6.40 -11.16 7.89
N ASP A 69 7.51 -11.18 8.63
CA ASP A 69 7.49 -11.38 10.09
C ASP A 69 6.78 -10.24 10.81
N LYS A 70 6.98 -8.99 10.33
CA LYS A 70 6.27 -7.83 10.88
C LYS A 70 4.80 -7.84 10.49
N VAL A 71 4.48 -8.23 9.26
CA VAL A 71 3.09 -8.39 8.79
C VAL A 71 2.38 -9.43 9.64
N SER A 72 3.00 -10.60 9.87
CA SER A 72 2.43 -11.67 10.69
C SER A 72 2.18 -11.21 12.14
N ARG A 73 3.15 -10.53 12.75
CA ARG A 73 2.96 -9.93 14.09
C ARG A 73 1.83 -8.90 14.13
N LEU A 74 1.67 -8.11 13.06
CA LEU A 74 0.56 -7.16 12.94
C LEU A 74 -0.79 -7.89 12.85
N ALA A 75 -0.85 -8.99 12.10
CA ALA A 75 -2.03 -9.84 11.97
C ALA A 75 -2.41 -10.51 13.30
N GLU A 76 -1.43 -11.04 14.04
CA GLU A 76 -1.62 -11.65 15.37
C GLU A 76 -2.13 -10.65 16.40
N ALA A 77 -1.61 -9.41 16.37
CA ALA A 77 -2.01 -8.35 17.27
C ALA A 77 -3.37 -7.74 16.92
N ALA A 78 -3.93 -8.07 15.75
CA ALA A 78 -5.20 -7.53 15.26
C ALA A 78 -6.37 -8.41 15.73
N GLY A 79 -7.18 -7.90 16.66
CA GLY A 79 -8.38 -8.59 17.13
C GLY A 79 -9.57 -8.44 16.18
N PRO A 80 -10.61 -9.29 16.33
CA PRO A 80 -11.83 -9.20 15.50
C PRO A 80 -12.61 -7.89 15.70
N ARG A 81 -12.50 -7.27 16.89
CA ARG A 81 -13.13 -5.99 17.22
C ARG A 81 -12.18 -4.78 17.11
N ALA A 82 -10.91 -5.02 16.82
CA ALA A 82 -9.89 -4.00 16.66
C ALA A 82 -9.05 -4.32 15.41
N PRO A 83 -9.60 -4.09 14.21
CA PRO A 83 -8.90 -4.38 12.97
C PRO A 83 -7.65 -3.51 12.85
N ALA A 84 -6.61 -4.08 12.25
CA ALA A 84 -5.43 -3.34 11.82
C ALA A 84 -5.46 -3.21 10.30
N PHE A 85 -5.23 -2.00 9.81
CA PHE A 85 -5.12 -1.70 8.39
C PHE A 85 -3.65 -1.52 8.04
N LEU A 86 -3.15 -2.32 7.11
CA LEU A 86 -1.83 -2.17 6.51
C LEU A 86 -2.01 -1.62 5.10
N LEU A 87 -1.43 -0.45 4.83
CA LEU A 87 -1.52 0.18 3.52
C LEU A 87 -0.12 0.26 2.91
N GLY A 88 0.07 -0.30 1.73
CA GLY A 88 1.39 -0.31 1.09
C GLY A 88 1.40 -0.98 -0.26
N ALA A 89 2.55 -0.85 -0.94
CA ALA A 89 2.88 -1.59 -2.15
C ALA A 89 4.39 -1.85 -2.14
N ALA A 90 4.76 -3.11 -2.22
CA ALA A 90 6.15 -3.56 -2.23
C ALA A 90 6.20 -4.98 -2.80
N TYR A 91 7.38 -5.49 -3.09
CA TYR A 91 7.54 -6.90 -3.41
C TYR A 91 7.05 -7.78 -2.26
N GLY A 92 6.42 -8.91 -2.57
CA GLY A 92 5.83 -9.82 -1.58
C GLY A 92 4.40 -9.42 -1.15
N ASP A 93 3.72 -8.60 -1.95
CA ASP A 93 2.35 -8.19 -1.69
C ASP A 93 1.32 -9.34 -1.84
N ASP A 94 1.60 -10.34 -2.66
CA ASP A 94 0.83 -11.57 -2.78
C ASP A 94 0.90 -12.42 -1.49
N GLU A 95 2.08 -12.51 -0.86
CA GLU A 95 2.21 -13.14 0.46
C GLU A 95 1.47 -12.35 1.54
N VAL A 96 1.45 -11.02 1.46
CA VAL A 96 0.65 -10.18 2.38
C VAL A 96 -0.85 -10.41 2.17
N VAL A 97 -1.31 -10.53 0.91
CA VAL A 97 -2.70 -10.90 0.61
C VAL A 97 -3.07 -12.26 1.24
N ALA A 98 -2.16 -13.24 1.20
CA ALA A 98 -2.38 -14.56 1.80
C ALA A 98 -2.45 -14.52 3.34
N ILE A 99 -1.74 -13.60 4.00
CA ILE A 99 -1.78 -13.39 5.46
C ILE A 99 -3.02 -12.60 5.88
N ALA A 100 -3.47 -11.65 5.07
CA ALA A 100 -4.56 -10.74 5.40
C ALA A 100 -5.92 -11.45 5.41
N ASN A 101 -6.82 -11.02 6.30
CA ASN A 101 -8.19 -11.53 6.33
C ASN A 101 -9.06 -10.94 5.22
N ARG A 102 -8.73 -9.74 4.76
CA ARG A 102 -9.37 -9.02 3.65
C ARG A 102 -8.33 -8.16 2.96
N SER A 103 -8.41 -8.10 1.63
CA SER A 103 -7.52 -7.27 0.82
C SER A 103 -8.33 -6.38 -0.10
N PHE A 104 -7.84 -5.16 -0.31
CA PHE A 104 -8.42 -4.16 -1.19
C PHE A 104 -7.35 -3.60 -2.10
N PHE A 105 -7.74 -3.23 -3.31
CA PHE A 105 -6.87 -2.60 -4.29
C PHE A 105 -7.42 -1.24 -4.70
N LEU A 106 -6.62 -0.19 -4.52
CA LEU A 106 -6.92 1.17 -4.94
C LEU A 106 -6.57 1.32 -6.42
N ASP A 107 -7.58 1.33 -7.27
CA ASP A 107 -7.44 1.45 -8.70
C ASP A 107 -7.84 2.84 -9.20
N LEU A 108 -7.16 3.31 -10.24
CA LEU A 108 -7.48 4.53 -10.96
C LEU A 108 -6.95 4.41 -12.39
N ASP A 109 -7.47 5.22 -13.30
CA ASP A 109 -6.96 5.25 -14.66
C ASP A 109 -5.54 5.84 -14.76
N GLU A 110 -4.84 5.50 -15.85
CA GLU A 110 -3.44 5.92 -16.03
C GLU A 110 -3.30 7.45 -16.14
N ALA A 111 -4.28 8.14 -16.72
CA ALA A 111 -4.22 9.59 -16.90
C ALA A 111 -4.26 10.30 -15.54
N GLU A 112 -5.17 9.88 -14.67
CA GLU A 112 -5.26 10.37 -13.29
C GLU A 112 -4.02 10.00 -12.46
N LEU A 113 -3.50 8.77 -12.62
CA LEU A 113 -2.27 8.34 -11.99
C LEU A 113 -1.09 9.26 -12.34
N ARG A 114 -0.88 9.51 -13.65
CA ARG A 114 0.16 10.42 -14.12
C ARG A 114 -0.01 11.83 -13.57
N ARG A 115 -1.23 12.35 -13.56
CA ARG A 115 -1.57 13.67 -13.00
C ARG A 115 -1.20 13.75 -11.51
N ARG A 116 -1.55 12.74 -10.72
CA ARG A 116 -1.25 12.67 -9.29
C ARG A 116 0.25 12.56 -9.02
N LEU A 117 0.97 11.75 -9.77
CA LEU A 117 2.42 11.61 -9.62
C LEU A 117 3.15 12.93 -9.93
N ALA A 118 2.74 13.63 -10.99
CA ALA A 118 3.30 14.94 -11.36
C ALA A 118 3.02 16.03 -10.30
N ALA A 119 1.88 15.94 -9.60
CA ALA A 119 1.49 16.92 -8.57
C ALA A 119 2.15 16.68 -7.20
N ARG A 120 2.92 15.58 -7.00
CA ARG A 120 3.59 15.28 -5.73
C ARG A 120 4.72 16.29 -5.44
N PRO A 121 5.10 16.47 -4.16
CA PRO A 121 6.28 17.26 -3.80
C PRO A 121 7.53 16.80 -4.56
N ALA A 122 8.39 17.74 -4.93
CA ALA A 122 9.63 17.45 -5.65
C ALA A 122 10.47 16.39 -4.90
N GLY A 123 11.03 15.43 -5.64
CA GLY A 123 11.80 14.31 -5.10
C GLY A 123 10.96 13.15 -4.58
N SER A 124 9.63 13.16 -4.78
CA SER A 124 8.78 11.99 -4.48
C SER A 124 9.03 10.86 -5.49
N TYR A 125 8.84 9.62 -5.05
CA TYR A 125 8.94 8.44 -5.94
C TYR A 125 7.90 8.51 -7.06
N GLY A 126 8.32 8.18 -8.27
CA GLY A 126 7.49 8.22 -9.48
C GLY A 126 7.63 9.51 -10.29
N GLN A 127 8.52 10.43 -9.90
CA GLN A 127 8.80 11.67 -10.65
C GLN A 127 9.97 11.52 -11.63
N GLU A 128 10.97 10.68 -11.32
CA GLU A 128 12.02 10.35 -12.25
C GLU A 128 11.49 9.44 -13.37
N ALA A 129 12.02 9.59 -14.59
CA ALA A 129 11.49 8.86 -15.77
C ALA A 129 11.45 7.34 -15.57
N HIS A 130 12.51 6.75 -15.02
CA HIS A 130 12.60 5.31 -14.77
C HIS A 130 11.64 4.83 -13.68
N GLU A 131 11.33 5.67 -12.70
CA GLU A 131 10.38 5.36 -11.64
C GLU A 131 8.94 5.43 -12.14
N LEU A 132 8.64 6.46 -12.93
CA LEU A 132 7.35 6.58 -13.60
C LEU A 132 7.09 5.36 -14.48
N GLU A 133 8.09 4.95 -15.28
CA GLU A 133 8.01 3.74 -16.10
C GLU A 133 7.73 2.50 -15.24
N SER A 134 8.42 2.34 -14.12
CA SER A 134 8.20 1.23 -13.19
C SER A 134 6.79 1.24 -12.58
N VAL A 135 6.29 2.44 -12.19
CA VAL A 135 4.93 2.58 -11.65
C VAL A 135 3.88 2.20 -12.70
N LEU A 136 4.07 2.65 -13.94
CA LEU A 136 3.13 2.36 -15.02
C LEU A 136 3.17 0.89 -15.44
N ALA A 137 4.36 0.28 -15.48
CA ALA A 137 4.49 -1.15 -15.73
C ALA A 137 3.79 -1.99 -14.64
N TRP A 138 3.89 -1.57 -13.39
CA TRP A 138 3.15 -2.24 -12.32
C TRP A 138 1.64 -1.97 -12.38
N HIS A 139 1.23 -0.77 -12.77
CA HIS A 139 -0.17 -0.41 -12.92
C HIS A 139 -0.86 -1.23 -14.04
N ALA A 140 -0.16 -1.50 -15.14
CA ALA A 140 -0.67 -2.31 -16.23
C ALA A 140 -0.98 -3.74 -15.75
N GLY A 141 -2.27 -4.14 -15.78
CA GLY A 141 -2.72 -5.46 -15.32
C GLY A 141 -2.81 -5.63 -13.79
N ALA A 142 -2.59 -4.56 -13.02
CA ALA A 142 -2.69 -4.64 -11.55
C ALA A 142 -4.10 -5.01 -11.07
N ALA A 143 -5.14 -4.46 -11.70
CA ALA A 143 -6.52 -4.74 -11.33
C ALA A 143 -6.83 -6.23 -11.46
N GLU A 144 -6.57 -6.81 -12.61
CA GLU A 144 -6.80 -8.24 -12.88
C GLU A 144 -5.98 -9.13 -11.95
N ARG A 145 -4.72 -8.76 -11.70
CA ARG A 145 -3.84 -9.50 -10.79
C ARG A 145 -4.39 -9.53 -9.37
N TYR A 146 -4.78 -8.39 -8.81
CA TYR A 146 -5.27 -8.33 -7.43
C TYR A 146 -6.68 -8.91 -7.27
N GLU A 147 -7.54 -8.77 -8.27
CA GLU A 147 -8.85 -9.43 -8.31
C GLU A 147 -8.68 -10.96 -8.33
N ALA A 148 -7.73 -11.50 -9.09
CA ALA A 148 -7.40 -12.92 -9.10
C ALA A 148 -6.89 -13.43 -7.75
N LEU A 149 -6.25 -12.56 -6.94
CA LEU A 149 -5.84 -12.84 -5.55
C LEU A 149 -6.99 -12.65 -4.53
N GLY A 150 -8.19 -12.27 -4.98
CA GLY A 150 -9.36 -12.07 -4.12
C GLY A 150 -9.44 -10.70 -3.45
N ALA A 151 -8.65 -9.72 -3.89
CA ALA A 151 -8.76 -8.36 -3.40
C ALA A 151 -9.98 -7.65 -4.01
N VAL A 152 -10.65 -6.84 -3.20
CA VAL A 152 -11.78 -6.01 -3.64
C VAL A 152 -11.24 -4.73 -4.25
N ARG A 153 -11.65 -4.43 -5.48
CA ARG A 153 -11.31 -3.19 -6.17
C ARG A 153 -12.07 -2.02 -5.59
N LEU A 154 -11.37 -0.91 -5.32
CA LEU A 154 -11.93 0.37 -4.89
C LEU A 154 -11.53 1.44 -5.91
N ASP A 155 -12.50 2.23 -6.36
CA ASP A 155 -12.26 3.37 -7.26
C ASP A 155 -11.54 4.49 -6.48
N ALA A 156 -10.24 4.61 -6.74
CA ALA A 156 -9.38 5.58 -6.08
C ALA A 156 -9.47 7.00 -6.69
N ALA A 157 -10.26 7.22 -7.73
CA ALA A 157 -10.53 8.55 -8.26
C ALA A 157 -11.50 9.34 -7.37
N ARG A 158 -12.26 8.65 -6.53
CA ARG A 158 -13.25 9.22 -5.62
C ARG A 158 -12.61 9.94 -4.42
N PRO A 159 -13.37 10.80 -3.69
CA PRO A 159 -12.94 11.38 -2.42
C PRO A 159 -12.51 10.30 -1.40
N VAL A 160 -11.47 10.57 -0.62
CA VAL A 160 -10.91 9.60 0.33
C VAL A 160 -11.92 9.17 1.40
N GLU A 161 -12.84 10.05 1.76
CA GLU A 161 -13.93 9.77 2.69
C GLU A 161 -14.87 8.68 2.16
N GLU A 162 -15.23 8.77 0.89
CA GLU A 162 -16.10 7.79 0.23
C GLU A 162 -15.42 6.43 0.07
N ILE A 163 -14.12 6.44 -0.27
CA ILE A 163 -13.31 5.21 -0.35
C ILE A 163 -13.25 4.55 1.02
N ALA A 164 -13.03 5.33 2.08
CA ALA A 164 -12.98 4.81 3.45
C ALA A 164 -14.34 4.24 3.89
N ASP A 165 -15.44 4.91 3.55
CA ASP A 165 -16.79 4.45 3.89
C ASP A 165 -17.14 3.14 3.16
N GLU A 166 -16.78 3.02 1.88
CA GLU A 166 -16.97 1.79 1.11
C GLU A 166 -16.14 0.64 1.70
N LEU A 167 -14.85 0.89 1.98
CA LEU A 167 -13.96 -0.09 2.61
C LEU A 167 -14.51 -0.57 3.95
N LEU A 168 -14.92 0.34 4.82
CA LEU A 168 -15.45 0.00 6.14
C LEU A 168 -16.82 -0.70 6.04
N GLY A 169 -17.68 -0.28 5.10
CA GLY A 169 -18.94 -0.94 4.81
C GLY A 169 -18.76 -2.39 4.36
N ALA A 170 -17.75 -2.66 3.49
CA ALA A 170 -17.41 -4.01 3.06
C ALA A 170 -16.89 -4.91 4.19
N LEU A 171 -16.40 -4.31 5.28
CA LEU A 171 -15.96 -5.01 6.50
C LEU A 171 -17.06 -5.13 7.57
N GLY A 172 -18.24 -4.52 7.35
CA GLY A 172 -19.31 -4.43 8.35
C GLY A 172 -18.96 -3.55 9.55
N ILE A 173 -18.05 -2.58 9.37
CA ILE A 173 -17.62 -1.65 10.43
C ILE A 173 -18.42 -0.36 10.27
N SER A 174 -19.27 -0.05 11.25
CA SER A 174 -20.06 1.19 11.28
C SER A 174 -19.26 2.36 11.82
N ALA A 175 -19.57 3.57 11.35
CA ALA A 175 -18.92 4.81 11.80
C ALA A 175 -19.04 5.06 13.32
N GLY A 176 -19.99 4.40 14.00
CA GLY A 176 -20.18 4.46 15.47
C GLY A 176 -19.31 3.50 16.28
N ASP A 177 -18.75 2.45 15.66
CA ASP A 177 -17.96 1.42 16.34
C ASP A 177 -16.47 1.80 16.53
N THR A 178 -16.07 2.99 16.07
CA THR A 178 -14.68 3.43 16.00
C THR A 178 -14.16 4.10 17.29
N ARG A 179 -14.90 4.13 18.37
CA ARG A 179 -14.36 4.60 19.66
C ARG A 179 -13.63 3.45 20.34
N LEU A 180 -12.30 3.41 20.17
CA LEU A 180 -11.42 2.64 21.05
C LEU A 180 -11.57 3.16 22.49
N PRO A 181 -11.59 2.25 23.48
CA PRO A 181 -11.60 2.62 24.90
C PRO A 181 -10.34 3.38 25.29
#